data_0d828e653832b452f7894bffe5bee594
#
_entry.id   0d828e653832b452f7894bffe5bee594
#
_cell.length_a   1.000
_cell.length_b   1.000
_cell.length_c   1.000
_cell.angle_alpha   90.00
_cell.angle_beta   90.00
_cell.angle_gamma   90.00
#
_symmetry.space_group_name_H-M   'P 1'
#
loop_
_entity.id
_entity.type
_entity.pdbx_description
1 polymer ?
#
loop_
_entity_poly.entity_id
_entity_poly.type
_entity_poly.pdbx_seq_one_letter_code
_entity_poly.pdbx_strand_id
1 'polypeptide(L)'
;REKVESILKTVNQENWDLNKFKGNVNDKAIIVDANNLTTEQMTELSLFASDLLNQIRERFGTPKTVVTKGMLQVADEVTDGYVADGWEYGKGHDSKAVNNVARKYGLPTYEDDTHQYIENLNSINSGDEIHTMYDAKKWVYESISDLLFNGWEWLHARSITGLISKGASKDYFALDISK
;
A
#
# COMPACT_ATOMS: atom_id res chain seq x y z
N ARG A 1 7.85 -21.42 -16.99
CA ARG A 1 7.69 -19.95 -16.93
C ARG A 1 6.40 -19.51 -17.61
N GLU A 2 6.21 -19.83 -18.89
CA GLU A 2 5.00 -19.48 -19.68
C GLU A 2 3.68 -19.91 -19.00
N LYS A 3 3.63 -21.07 -18.37
CA LYS A 3 2.45 -21.55 -17.65
C LYS A 3 2.12 -20.68 -16.43
N VAL A 4 3.13 -20.21 -15.71
CA VAL A 4 2.94 -19.32 -14.55
C VAL A 4 2.44 -17.95 -15.01
N GLU A 5 3.03 -17.40 -16.06
CA GLU A 5 2.60 -16.11 -16.64
C GLU A 5 1.14 -16.16 -17.13
N SER A 6 0.74 -17.27 -17.76
CA SER A 6 -0.67 -17.47 -18.15
C SER A 6 -1.63 -17.50 -16.96
N ILE A 7 -1.26 -18.20 -15.88
CA ILE A 7 -2.06 -18.24 -14.64
C ILE A 7 -2.19 -16.85 -14.03
N LEU A 8 -1.08 -16.11 -13.91
CA LEU A 8 -1.08 -14.75 -13.35
C LEU A 8 -1.99 -13.81 -14.13
N LYS A 9 -1.94 -13.85 -15.48
CA LYS A 9 -2.82 -13.04 -16.33
C LYS A 9 -4.30 -13.39 -16.14
N THR A 10 -4.63 -14.67 -16.05
CA THR A 10 -6.01 -15.13 -15.81
C THR A 10 -6.51 -14.64 -14.45
N VAL A 11 -5.71 -14.81 -13.39
CA VAL A 11 -6.07 -14.36 -12.04
C VAL A 11 -6.23 -12.84 -11.97
N ASN A 12 -5.38 -12.09 -12.66
CA ASN A 12 -5.53 -10.62 -12.75
C ASN A 12 -6.85 -10.22 -13.42
N GLN A 13 -7.21 -10.84 -14.53
CA GLN A 13 -8.48 -10.56 -15.21
C GLN A 13 -9.68 -10.91 -14.31
N GLU A 14 -9.67 -12.09 -13.69
CA GLU A 14 -10.72 -12.51 -12.76
C GLU A 14 -10.85 -11.56 -11.57
N ASN A 15 -9.73 -11.03 -11.07
CA ASN A 15 -9.75 -10.02 -10.01
C ASN A 15 -10.57 -8.80 -10.42
N TRP A 16 -10.29 -8.21 -11.57
CA TRP A 16 -11.00 -7.01 -12.04
C TRP A 16 -12.46 -7.27 -12.38
N ASP A 17 -12.81 -8.50 -12.75
CA ASP A 17 -14.20 -8.89 -13.02
C ASP A 17 -15.02 -9.08 -11.73
N LEU A 18 -14.41 -9.65 -10.70
CA LEU A 18 -15.08 -10.06 -9.45
C LEU A 18 -14.99 -9.02 -8.34
N ASN A 19 -13.86 -8.36 -8.17
CA ASN A 19 -13.60 -7.43 -7.09
C ASN A 19 -13.91 -5.99 -7.50
N LYS A 20 -15.04 -5.48 -7.08
CA LYS A 20 -15.46 -4.10 -7.32
C LYS A 20 -15.56 -3.35 -6.00
N PHE A 21 -14.98 -2.17 -5.95
CA PHE A 21 -15.10 -1.30 -4.79
C PHE A 21 -16.57 -0.94 -4.53
N LYS A 22 -16.98 -1.09 -3.27
CA LYS A 22 -18.31 -0.70 -2.77
C LYS A 22 -18.11 0.19 -1.55
N GLY A 23 -18.00 1.49 -1.78
CA GLY A 23 -17.75 2.46 -0.74
C GLY A 23 -19.01 2.97 -0.05
N ASN A 24 -18.81 3.63 1.09
CA ASN A 24 -19.84 4.39 1.77
C ASN A 24 -20.09 5.71 1.03
N VAL A 25 -21.34 5.95 0.61
CA VAL A 25 -21.69 7.18 -0.12
C VAL A 25 -21.45 8.45 0.71
N ASN A 26 -21.49 8.38 2.04
CA ASN A 26 -21.23 9.51 2.92
C ASN A 26 -19.78 10.02 2.81
N ASP A 27 -18.83 9.15 2.42
CA ASP A 27 -17.44 9.53 2.22
C ASP A 27 -17.25 10.53 1.06
N LYS A 28 -18.24 10.67 0.18
CA LYS A 28 -18.25 11.69 -0.91
C LYS A 28 -18.36 13.12 -0.40
N ALA A 29 -18.86 13.32 0.82
CA ALA A 29 -18.95 14.63 1.45
C ALA A 29 -17.67 15.04 2.19
N ILE A 30 -16.72 14.13 2.37
CA ILE A 30 -15.45 14.37 3.07
C ILE A 30 -14.39 14.72 2.04
N ILE A 31 -14.00 16.00 2.01
CA ILE A 31 -12.97 16.48 1.08
C ILE A 31 -11.59 16.11 1.59
N VAL A 32 -10.72 15.64 0.68
CA VAL A 32 -9.33 15.31 0.95
C VAL A 32 -8.40 16.00 -0.06
N ASP A 33 -7.23 16.36 0.40
CA ASP A 33 -6.08 16.72 -0.45
C ASP A 33 -5.07 15.59 -0.38
N ALA A 34 -4.86 14.88 -1.49
CA ALA A 34 -3.97 13.71 -1.53
C ALA A 34 -2.51 14.06 -1.20
N ASN A 35 -2.09 15.32 -1.43
CA ASN A 35 -0.73 15.76 -1.08
C ASN A 35 -0.61 16.30 0.36
N ASN A 36 -1.70 16.34 1.10
CA ASN A 36 -1.73 16.90 2.46
C ASN A 36 -2.88 16.31 3.26
N LEU A 37 -2.88 14.99 3.42
CA LEU A 37 -3.87 14.30 4.26
C LEU A 37 -3.70 14.72 5.71
N THR A 38 -4.81 14.98 6.41
CA THR A 38 -4.74 15.14 7.87
C THR A 38 -4.37 13.82 8.54
N THR A 39 -3.84 13.89 9.76
CA THR A 39 -3.55 12.69 10.56
C THR A 39 -4.77 11.80 10.73
N GLU A 40 -5.97 12.40 10.89
CA GLU A 40 -7.23 11.67 11.00
C GLU A 40 -7.58 10.97 9.69
N GLN A 41 -7.42 11.64 8.56
CA GLN A 41 -7.68 11.07 7.23
C GLN A 41 -6.70 9.93 6.91
N MET A 42 -5.41 10.12 7.18
CA MET A 42 -4.39 9.08 7.02
C MET A 42 -4.68 7.88 7.95
N THR A 43 -5.10 8.13 9.19
CA THR A 43 -5.49 7.09 10.13
C THR A 43 -6.69 6.30 9.61
N GLU A 44 -7.72 6.98 9.12
CA GLU A 44 -8.92 6.34 8.57
C GLU A 44 -8.59 5.47 7.35
N LEU A 45 -7.79 5.98 6.42
CA LEU A 45 -7.34 5.21 5.24
C LEU A 45 -6.47 4.00 5.64
N SER A 46 -5.56 4.18 6.61
CA SER A 46 -4.72 3.10 7.11
C SER A 46 -5.54 2.00 7.79
N LEU A 47 -6.56 2.36 8.58
CA LEU A 47 -7.46 1.40 9.21
C LEU A 47 -8.32 0.68 8.17
N PHE A 48 -8.83 1.39 7.18
CA PHE A 48 -9.57 0.79 6.06
C PHE A 48 -8.72 -0.23 5.30
N ALA A 49 -7.48 0.12 4.94
CA ALA A 49 -6.55 -0.79 4.29
C ALA A 49 -6.19 -1.98 5.18
N SER A 50 -5.87 -1.73 6.47
CA SER A 50 -5.55 -2.78 7.43
C SER A 50 -6.69 -3.79 7.60
N ASP A 51 -7.94 -3.34 7.58
CA ASP A 51 -9.11 -4.22 7.65
C ASP A 51 -9.21 -5.13 6.41
N LEU A 52 -9.01 -4.59 5.21
CA LEU A 52 -8.93 -5.37 3.97
C LEU A 52 -7.83 -6.42 4.02
N LEU A 53 -6.62 -6.01 4.44
CA LEU A 53 -5.49 -6.92 4.56
C LEU A 53 -5.74 -8.02 5.59
N ASN A 54 -6.36 -7.69 6.72
CA ASN A 54 -6.63 -8.63 7.80
C ASN A 54 -7.67 -9.69 7.44
N GLN A 55 -8.64 -9.38 6.57
CA GLN A 55 -9.56 -10.36 6.01
C GLN A 55 -8.83 -11.41 5.17
N ILE A 56 -7.82 -10.97 4.40
CA ILE A 56 -6.99 -11.86 3.59
C ILE A 56 -6.06 -12.68 4.49
N ARG A 57 -5.37 -12.03 5.42
CA ARG A 57 -4.42 -12.65 6.34
C ARG A 57 -5.05 -13.71 7.23
N GLU A 58 -6.29 -13.50 7.63
CA GLU A 58 -7.06 -14.51 8.37
C GLU A 58 -7.23 -15.81 7.57
N ARG A 59 -7.46 -15.72 6.26
CA ARG A 59 -7.58 -16.91 5.39
C ARG A 59 -6.24 -17.63 5.21
N PHE A 60 -5.14 -16.91 5.27
CA PHE A 60 -3.77 -17.48 5.19
C PHE A 60 -3.22 -17.91 6.56
N GLY A 61 -3.90 -17.60 7.65
CA GLY A 61 -3.40 -17.87 9.01
C GLY A 61 -2.12 -17.09 9.34
N THR A 62 -1.94 -15.91 8.75
CA THR A 62 -0.75 -15.06 8.92
C THR A 62 -1.01 -13.92 9.91
N PRO A 63 0.05 -13.28 10.46
CA PRO A 63 -0.10 -12.22 11.45
C PRO A 63 -0.96 -11.05 10.94
N LYS A 64 -1.86 -10.55 11.79
CA LYS A 64 -2.68 -9.37 11.47
C LYS A 64 -1.83 -8.11 11.43
N THR A 65 -2.23 -7.17 10.58
CA THR A 65 -1.71 -5.81 10.58
C THR A 65 -2.31 -4.99 11.72
N VAL A 66 -1.52 -4.07 12.27
CA VAL A 66 -1.92 -3.15 13.33
C VAL A 66 -1.45 -1.74 12.97
N VAL A 67 -2.37 -0.80 12.92
CA VAL A 67 -2.07 0.62 12.70
C VAL A 67 -1.63 1.25 14.01
N THR A 68 -0.51 1.97 13.99
CA THR A 68 0.04 2.68 15.16
C THR A 68 0.47 4.09 14.78
N LYS A 69 0.53 4.98 15.78
CA LYS A 69 1.04 6.35 15.55
C LYS A 69 2.46 6.36 14.97
N GLY A 70 3.32 5.45 15.42
CA GLY A 70 4.68 5.35 14.88
C GLY A 70 4.70 4.98 13.40
N MET A 71 3.85 4.05 12.97
CA MET A 71 3.77 3.70 11.56
C MET A 71 3.12 4.77 10.70
N LEU A 72 2.14 5.51 11.23
CA LEU A 72 1.60 6.68 10.54
C LEU A 72 2.70 7.72 10.28
N GLN A 73 3.56 8.00 11.27
CA GLN A 73 4.71 8.90 11.08
C GLN A 73 5.72 8.36 10.06
N VAL A 74 5.98 7.06 10.07
CA VAL A 74 6.86 6.43 9.07
C VAL A 74 6.28 6.59 7.67
N ALA A 75 4.99 6.33 7.46
CA ALA A 75 4.35 6.46 6.17
C ALA A 75 4.39 7.90 5.66
N ASP A 76 4.01 8.87 6.49
CA ASP A 76 4.03 10.30 6.21
C ASP A 76 5.44 10.78 5.78
N GLU A 77 6.47 10.46 6.57
CA GLU A 77 7.84 10.85 6.26
C GLU A 77 8.41 10.17 4.99
N VAL A 78 8.00 8.94 4.69
CA VAL A 78 8.37 8.28 3.43
C VAL A 78 7.76 9.03 2.26
N THR A 79 6.47 9.34 2.32
CA THR A 79 5.77 10.08 1.28
C THR A 79 6.35 11.48 1.09
N ASP A 80 6.65 12.19 2.18
CA ASP A 80 7.37 13.48 2.15
C ASP A 80 8.72 13.37 1.43
N GLY A 81 9.45 12.26 1.63
CA GLY A 81 10.71 11.98 0.94
C GLY A 81 10.53 11.87 -0.57
N TYR A 82 9.50 11.14 -1.03
CA TYR A 82 9.17 11.02 -2.46
C TYR A 82 8.85 12.40 -3.07
N VAL A 83 8.06 13.20 -2.38
CA VAL A 83 7.70 14.56 -2.82
C VAL A 83 8.94 15.45 -2.88
N ALA A 84 9.79 15.42 -1.84
CA ALA A 84 11.02 16.23 -1.78
C ALA A 84 12.02 15.88 -2.87
N ASP A 85 12.14 14.60 -3.24
CA ASP A 85 13.04 14.12 -4.30
C ASP A 85 12.43 14.27 -5.70
N GLY A 86 11.18 14.76 -5.82
CA GLY A 86 10.48 14.86 -7.09
C GLY A 86 10.37 13.49 -7.79
N TRP A 87 10.03 12.46 -7.01
CA TRP A 87 10.00 11.10 -7.52
C TRP A 87 8.80 10.87 -8.41
N GLU A 88 9.03 10.46 -9.65
CA GLU A 88 8.01 10.39 -10.68
C GLU A 88 7.47 8.97 -10.85
N TYR A 89 6.25 8.88 -11.34
CA TYR A 89 5.62 7.64 -11.78
C TYR A 89 6.57 6.82 -12.68
N GLY A 90 6.60 5.50 -12.45
CA GLY A 90 7.38 4.57 -13.26
C GLY A 90 8.84 4.39 -12.84
N LYS A 91 9.34 5.17 -11.88
CA LYS A 91 10.69 5.00 -11.33
C LYS A 91 10.80 3.86 -10.30
N GLY A 92 9.67 3.28 -9.87
CA GLY A 92 9.63 2.29 -8.79
C GLY A 92 9.85 2.93 -7.42
N HIS A 93 10.41 2.17 -6.47
CA HIS A 93 10.67 2.67 -5.12
C HIS A 93 11.78 3.73 -5.07
N ASP A 94 11.55 4.81 -4.32
CA ASP A 94 12.64 5.66 -3.83
C ASP A 94 13.30 4.99 -2.63
N SER A 95 14.14 4.01 -2.90
CA SER A 95 14.80 3.21 -1.87
C SER A 95 15.64 4.05 -0.91
N LYS A 96 16.17 5.18 -1.37
CA LYS A 96 16.95 6.10 -0.54
C LYS A 96 16.06 6.82 0.47
N ALA A 97 14.93 7.39 0.03
CA ALA A 97 13.96 8.03 0.92
C ALA A 97 13.42 7.02 1.94
N VAL A 98 12.97 5.84 1.49
CA VAL A 98 12.46 4.77 2.36
C VAL A 98 13.50 4.34 3.39
N ASN A 99 14.74 4.05 2.99
CA ASN A 99 15.80 3.63 3.93
C ASN A 99 16.22 4.74 4.89
N ASN A 100 16.19 6.02 4.50
CA ASN A 100 16.47 7.13 5.40
C ASN A 100 15.47 7.17 6.55
N VAL A 101 14.19 7.04 6.25
CA VAL A 101 13.13 6.98 7.26
C VAL A 101 13.27 5.71 8.10
N ALA A 102 13.47 4.55 7.47
CA ALA A 102 13.65 3.29 8.17
C ALA A 102 14.81 3.35 9.18
N ARG A 103 15.97 3.91 8.79
CA ARG A 103 17.11 4.13 9.70
C ARG A 103 16.76 5.02 10.89
N LYS A 104 16.02 6.11 10.67
CA LYS A 104 15.57 7.02 11.72
C LYS A 104 14.74 6.30 12.79
N TYR A 105 13.91 5.34 12.38
CA TYR A 105 13.02 4.59 13.27
C TYR A 105 13.57 3.22 13.70
N GLY A 106 14.82 2.89 13.36
CA GLY A 106 15.46 1.61 13.71
C GLY A 106 14.82 0.39 13.02
N LEU A 107 14.23 0.60 11.84
CA LEU A 107 13.66 -0.45 11.00
C LEU A 107 14.71 -1.08 10.08
N PRO A 108 14.49 -2.29 9.54
CA PRO A 108 15.42 -2.90 8.59
C PRO A 108 15.69 -2.04 7.37
N THR A 109 16.96 -1.94 6.97
CA THR A 109 17.41 -1.17 5.80
C THR A 109 18.43 -1.92 4.98
N TYR A 110 18.62 -1.50 3.72
CA TYR A 110 19.80 -1.83 2.93
C TYR A 110 20.87 -0.74 3.07
N GLU A 111 22.13 -1.15 3.09
CA GLU A 111 23.26 -0.20 3.26
C GLU A 111 23.48 0.66 2.02
N ASP A 112 23.25 0.08 0.84
CA ASP A 112 23.55 0.70 -0.45
C ASP A 112 22.37 1.45 -1.09
N ASP A 113 21.25 1.53 -0.40
CA ASP A 113 19.99 2.16 -0.86
C ASP A 113 19.47 1.69 -2.24
N THR A 114 19.92 0.53 -2.72
CA THR A 114 19.43 -0.04 -3.99
C THR A 114 18.11 -0.80 -3.84
N HIS A 115 17.78 -1.20 -2.61
CA HIS A 115 16.58 -1.93 -2.24
C HIS A 115 16.02 -1.39 -0.92
N GLN A 116 14.82 -1.81 -0.58
CA GLN A 116 14.16 -1.46 0.68
C GLN A 116 13.36 -2.66 1.23
N TYR A 117 13.01 -2.63 2.53
CA TYR A 117 12.31 -3.74 3.19
C TYR A 117 10.88 -3.44 3.61
N ILE A 118 10.51 -2.16 3.77
CA ILE A 118 9.33 -1.79 4.55
C ILE A 118 8.13 -1.32 3.73
N GLU A 119 8.30 -1.10 2.42
CA GLU A 119 7.28 -0.50 1.59
C GLU A 119 6.72 -1.46 0.53
N ASN A 120 5.40 -1.45 0.37
CA ASN A 120 4.72 -1.86 -0.85
C ASN A 120 4.20 -0.60 -1.54
N LEU A 121 4.66 -0.35 -2.73
CA LEU A 121 4.29 0.82 -3.53
C LEU A 121 3.34 0.40 -4.65
N ASN A 122 2.25 1.13 -4.81
CA ASN A 122 1.48 1.15 -6.05
C ASN A 122 1.38 2.57 -6.58
N SER A 123 1.62 2.73 -7.86
CA SER A 123 1.47 4.00 -8.56
C SER A 123 0.60 3.81 -9.78
N ILE A 124 -0.44 4.62 -9.92
CA ILE A 124 -1.36 4.56 -11.05
C ILE A 124 -1.24 5.87 -11.81
N ASN A 125 -0.96 5.77 -13.10
CA ASN A 125 -1.08 6.90 -14.02
C ASN A 125 -2.54 6.98 -14.48
N SER A 126 -3.44 7.29 -13.55
CA SER A 126 -4.84 7.53 -13.88
C SER A 126 -5.10 9.04 -13.86
N GLY A 127 -5.89 9.51 -14.81
CA GLY A 127 -6.42 10.87 -14.76
C GLY A 127 -7.48 11.08 -13.66
N ASP A 128 -7.74 10.05 -12.85
CA ASP A 128 -8.70 10.11 -11.75
C ASP A 128 -8.07 10.88 -10.59
N GLU A 129 -8.61 12.06 -10.32
CA GLU A 129 -8.19 12.88 -9.18
C GLU A 129 -8.86 12.39 -7.90
N ILE A 130 -8.10 12.39 -6.81
CA ILE A 130 -8.61 12.08 -5.46
C ILE A 130 -9.07 13.41 -4.86
N HIS A 131 -10.38 13.57 -4.70
CA HIS A 131 -10.98 14.78 -4.12
C HIS A 131 -11.75 14.50 -2.83
N THR A 132 -12.18 13.24 -2.63
CA THR A 132 -12.99 12.86 -1.48
C THR A 132 -12.42 11.61 -0.80
N MET A 133 -12.85 11.38 0.43
CA MET A 133 -12.52 10.13 1.14
C MET A 133 -13.03 8.89 0.38
N TYR A 134 -14.14 9.01 -0.33
CA TYR A 134 -14.64 7.95 -1.21
C TYR A 134 -13.64 7.61 -2.31
N ASP A 135 -13.10 8.63 -2.98
CA ASP A 135 -12.11 8.45 -4.04
C ASP A 135 -10.82 7.84 -3.48
N ALA A 136 -10.36 8.34 -2.33
CA ALA A 136 -9.17 7.82 -1.66
C ALA A 136 -9.33 6.35 -1.26
N LYS A 137 -10.46 5.95 -0.66
CA LYS A 137 -10.74 4.55 -0.31
C LYS A 137 -10.86 3.67 -1.54
N LYS A 138 -11.50 4.17 -2.62
CA LYS A 138 -11.57 3.45 -3.90
C LYS A 138 -10.16 3.18 -4.42
N TRP A 139 -9.32 4.19 -4.43
CA TRP A 139 -7.95 4.09 -4.91
C TRP A 139 -7.11 3.11 -4.08
N VAL A 140 -7.22 3.15 -2.76
CA VAL A 140 -6.57 2.20 -1.84
C VAL A 140 -7.04 0.76 -2.10
N TYR A 141 -8.36 0.56 -2.26
CA TYR A 141 -8.91 -0.76 -2.57
C TYR A 141 -8.37 -1.31 -3.90
N GLU A 142 -8.39 -0.51 -4.95
CA GLU A 142 -7.90 -0.89 -6.28
C GLU A 142 -6.38 -1.13 -6.27
N SER A 143 -5.61 -0.34 -5.51
CA SER A 143 -4.17 -0.54 -5.33
C SER A 143 -3.85 -1.85 -4.61
N ILE A 144 -4.55 -2.17 -3.53
CA ILE A 144 -4.38 -3.45 -2.83
C ILE A 144 -4.74 -4.61 -3.75
N SER A 145 -5.81 -4.47 -4.51
CA SER A 145 -6.25 -5.46 -5.51
C SER A 145 -5.19 -5.69 -6.58
N ASP A 146 -4.60 -4.63 -7.09
CA ASP A 146 -3.54 -4.70 -8.09
C ASP A 146 -2.26 -5.34 -7.52
N LEU A 147 -1.83 -4.93 -6.34
CA LEU A 147 -0.68 -5.53 -5.65
C LEU A 147 -0.84 -7.02 -5.34
N LEU A 148 -2.07 -7.47 -5.07
CA LEU A 148 -2.38 -8.89 -4.80
C LEU A 148 -2.42 -9.74 -6.07
N PHE A 149 -2.96 -9.19 -7.15
CA PHE A 149 -3.36 -9.95 -8.34
C PHE A 149 -2.75 -9.41 -9.63
N ASN A 150 -1.59 -8.73 -9.57
CA ASN A 150 -0.94 -8.30 -10.79
C ASN A 150 -0.58 -9.49 -11.69
N GLY A 151 -0.48 -9.23 -13.00
CA GLY A 151 -0.33 -10.27 -14.00
C GLY A 151 1.12 -10.78 -14.22
N TRP A 152 2.10 -10.36 -13.40
CA TRP A 152 3.51 -10.65 -13.71
C TRP A 152 4.40 -11.09 -12.54
N GLU A 153 4.03 -10.83 -11.27
CA GLU A 153 4.85 -11.22 -10.11
C GLU A 153 4.00 -11.50 -8.86
N TRP A 154 4.63 -12.01 -7.81
CA TRP A 154 3.98 -12.35 -6.54
C TRP A 154 4.65 -11.75 -5.30
N LEU A 155 5.63 -10.89 -5.46
CA LEU A 155 6.39 -10.35 -4.33
C LEU A 155 5.50 -9.50 -3.43
N HIS A 156 4.71 -8.60 -4.02
CA HIS A 156 3.74 -7.79 -3.28
C HIS A 156 2.65 -8.65 -2.64
N ALA A 157 2.09 -9.62 -3.37
CA ALA A 157 1.10 -10.53 -2.83
C ALA A 157 1.61 -11.29 -1.61
N ARG A 158 2.86 -11.79 -1.63
CA ARG A 158 3.48 -12.48 -0.49
C ARG A 158 3.70 -11.55 0.70
N SER A 159 4.05 -10.29 0.47
CA SER A 159 4.20 -9.26 1.51
C SER A 159 2.84 -8.94 2.14
N ILE A 160 1.88 -8.56 1.31
CA ILE A 160 0.54 -8.12 1.75
C ILE A 160 -0.19 -9.23 2.50
N THR A 161 -0.13 -10.48 2.03
CA THR A 161 -0.74 -11.64 2.71
C THR A 161 0.00 -12.05 3.99
N GLY A 162 1.13 -11.44 4.32
CA GLY A 162 1.92 -11.75 5.52
C GLY A 162 2.72 -13.05 5.44
N LEU A 163 2.83 -13.67 4.26
CA LEU A 163 3.59 -14.92 4.08
C LEU A 163 5.10 -14.76 4.32
N ILE A 164 5.61 -13.54 4.28
CA ILE A 164 7.00 -13.22 4.61
C ILE A 164 7.21 -12.90 6.09
N SER A 165 6.14 -12.66 6.86
CA SER A 165 6.17 -12.25 8.27
C SER A 165 6.26 -13.44 9.23
N LYS A 166 7.12 -14.39 8.94
CA LYS A 166 7.26 -15.64 9.71
C LYS A 166 7.70 -15.35 11.15
N GLY A 167 6.93 -15.88 12.11
CA GLY A 167 7.25 -15.80 13.53
C GLY A 167 6.83 -14.51 14.22
N ALA A 168 6.33 -13.52 13.51
CA ALA A 168 5.73 -12.34 14.12
C ALA A 168 4.34 -12.65 14.69
N SER A 169 3.96 -11.98 15.79
CA SER A 169 2.59 -12.04 16.32
C SER A 169 1.65 -11.05 15.66
N LYS A 170 2.19 -10.00 15.06
CA LYS A 170 1.51 -8.94 14.31
C LYS A 170 2.50 -8.19 13.44
N ASP A 171 2.00 -7.52 12.40
CA ASP A 171 2.75 -6.59 11.57
C ASP A 171 2.25 -5.16 11.80
N TYR A 172 3.16 -4.24 12.00
CA TYR A 172 2.81 -2.82 12.06
C TYR A 172 2.63 -2.27 10.66
N PHE A 173 1.58 -1.47 10.47
CA PHE A 173 1.14 -1.01 9.16
C PHE A 173 0.62 0.43 9.21
N ALA A 174 0.89 1.18 8.17
CA ALA A 174 0.19 2.41 7.80
C ALA A 174 0.32 2.63 6.30
N LEU A 175 -0.49 3.52 5.74
CA LEU A 175 -0.34 4.02 4.38
C LEU A 175 -0.43 5.55 4.36
N ASP A 176 0.16 6.12 3.34
CA ASP A 176 -0.03 7.50 2.94
C ASP A 176 -0.11 7.59 1.40
N ILE A 177 -0.52 8.73 0.88
CA ILE A 177 -0.73 8.98 -0.54
C ILE A 177 -0.08 10.31 -0.91
N SER A 178 0.58 10.37 -2.08
CA SER A 178 1.02 11.62 -2.71
C SER A 178 0.71 11.62 -4.20
N LYS A 179 0.69 12.82 -4.80
CA LYS A 179 0.59 13.04 -6.24
C LYS A 179 1.92 13.50 -6.80
#